data_2f0f5f7e3a1accea018dd626146832e7
#
_entry.id   2f0f5f7e3a1accea018dd626146832e7
#
_cell.length_a   1.000
_cell.length_b   1.000
_cell.length_c   1.000
_cell.angle_alpha   90.00
_cell.angle_beta   90.00
_cell.angle_gamma   90.00
#
_symmetry.space_group_name_H-M   'P 1'
#
loop_
_entity.id
_entity.type
_entity.pdbx_description
1 polymer ?
#
loop_
_entity_poly.entity_id
_entity_poly.type
_entity_poly.pdbx_seq_one_letter_code
_entity_poly.pdbx_strand_id
1 'polypeptide(L)'
;MRKLFDFRIGRTVTETKTETSKNDKDETVTVEKEVKTNTSQVVVLRKPNRSLFDDAELFYGVRLSEGIKAGLLTRALLAKRFSNDGGILSEEDKSRYADMYLKLYELQLEMDRLTAIGESKRTKAQSQKLTQLIEEVTIIKRELTDFEMAQSSLFEQTAENRARNKTILWWTLQLSYLEDEEGTLTAVFPQDGYNEKLARYDEMEESEDSFEEELISKLLYYVSFWYVGKVNSEEDFKRLLMETEGTSEEEAEEPKKEEPKKEEPKKEEPKKEEPKKEEPPKEVKPKVKQTPNPDEEKSG
;
A
#
# COMPACT_ATOMS: atom_id res chain seq x y z
N MET A 1 7.99 -21.89 7.25
CA MET A 1 7.43 -20.58 7.65
C MET A 1 6.61 -20.04 6.48
N ARG A 2 5.45 -19.35 6.70
CA ARG A 2 4.69 -18.78 5.56
C ARG A 2 5.20 -17.38 5.29
N LYS A 3 5.54 -17.08 4.03
CA LYS A 3 5.92 -15.76 3.54
C LYS A 3 4.66 -14.91 3.34
N LEU A 4 4.72 -13.63 3.65
CA LEU A 4 3.73 -12.62 3.27
C LEU A 4 4.12 -12.02 1.92
N PHE A 5 5.40 -11.63 1.80
CA PHE A 5 5.99 -11.05 0.60
C PHE A 5 7.52 -11.20 0.65
N ASP A 6 8.17 -11.23 -0.50
CA ASP A 6 9.62 -11.14 -0.62
C ASP A 6 10.02 -10.18 -1.73
N PHE A 7 11.16 -9.51 -1.55
CA PHE A 7 11.72 -8.55 -2.50
C PHE A 7 13.25 -8.60 -2.44
N ARG A 8 13.91 -7.96 -3.39
CA ARG A 8 15.36 -7.97 -3.50
C ARG A 8 15.94 -6.59 -3.31
N ILE A 9 17.13 -6.55 -2.68
CA ILE A 9 17.93 -5.34 -2.50
C ILE A 9 19.33 -5.62 -3.00
N GLY A 10 19.91 -4.67 -3.73
CA GLY A 10 21.30 -4.72 -4.14
C GLY A 10 22.23 -4.58 -2.92
N ARG A 11 23.21 -5.47 -2.79
CA ARG A 11 24.25 -5.40 -1.76
C ARG A 11 25.62 -5.39 -2.40
N THR A 12 26.41 -4.35 -2.13
CA THR A 12 27.81 -4.31 -2.53
C THR A 12 28.65 -4.94 -1.42
N VAL A 13 29.20 -6.12 -1.68
CA VAL A 13 30.13 -6.80 -0.76
C VAL A 13 31.54 -6.51 -1.19
N THR A 14 32.34 -5.95 -0.30
CA THR A 14 33.78 -5.75 -0.52
C THR A 14 34.53 -6.95 0.02
N GLU A 15 35.03 -7.81 -0.87
CA GLU A 15 35.89 -8.94 -0.51
C GLU A 15 37.35 -8.57 -0.69
N THR A 16 38.16 -8.75 0.36
CA THR A 16 39.62 -8.62 0.24
C THR A 16 40.19 -9.92 -0.32
N LYS A 17 40.54 -9.92 -1.61
CA LYS A 17 41.24 -11.05 -2.22
C LYS A 17 42.76 -10.83 -2.12
N THR A 18 43.42 -11.79 -1.50
CA THR A 18 44.85 -11.84 -1.37
C THR A 18 45.46 -12.45 -2.64
N GLU A 19 46.01 -11.65 -3.53
CA GLU A 19 46.75 -12.14 -4.70
C GLU A 19 48.22 -12.25 -4.36
N THR A 20 48.77 -13.45 -4.49
CA THR A 20 50.21 -13.71 -4.31
C THR A 20 50.89 -13.60 -5.66
N SER A 21 51.66 -12.55 -5.88
CA SER A 21 52.48 -12.42 -7.10
C SER A 21 53.97 -12.57 -6.74
N LYS A 22 54.75 -13.18 -7.66
CA LYS A 22 56.22 -13.24 -7.55
C LYS A 22 56.83 -12.05 -8.29
N ASN A 23 57.67 -11.32 -7.59
CA ASN A 23 58.47 -10.27 -8.20
C ASN A 23 59.67 -10.88 -8.99
N ASP A 24 60.27 -10.10 -9.89
CA ASP A 24 61.46 -10.50 -10.70
C ASP A 24 62.67 -10.96 -9.87
N LYS A 25 62.60 -10.88 -8.54
CA LYS A 25 63.58 -11.37 -7.58
C LYS A 25 63.19 -12.64 -6.85
N ASP A 26 62.12 -13.35 -7.31
CA ASP A 26 61.59 -14.59 -6.72
C ASP A 26 61.04 -14.42 -5.27
N GLU A 27 60.80 -13.16 -4.83
CA GLU A 27 60.19 -12.89 -3.54
C GLU A 27 58.65 -12.88 -3.70
N THR A 28 57.96 -13.56 -2.81
CA THR A 28 56.51 -13.64 -2.79
C THR A 28 55.94 -12.35 -2.18
N VAL A 29 55.36 -11.51 -3.02
CA VAL A 29 54.64 -10.31 -2.55
C VAL A 29 53.17 -10.59 -2.52
N THR A 30 52.58 -10.47 -1.34
CA THR A 30 51.15 -10.59 -1.10
C THR A 30 50.54 -9.21 -1.28
N VAL A 31 49.66 -9.05 -2.28
CA VAL A 31 48.91 -7.81 -2.49
C VAL A 31 47.45 -8.09 -2.15
N GLU A 32 46.96 -7.36 -1.19
CA GLU A 32 45.54 -7.34 -0.86
C GLU A 32 44.84 -6.42 -1.85
N LYS A 33 43.86 -6.98 -2.57
CA LYS A 33 43.03 -6.26 -3.53
C LYS A 33 41.58 -6.32 -3.09
N GLU A 34 41.01 -5.16 -2.86
CA GLU A 34 39.56 -5.07 -2.59
C GLU A 34 38.80 -5.29 -3.90
N VAL A 35 37.97 -6.31 -3.93
CA VAL A 35 37.06 -6.61 -5.04
C VAL A 35 35.64 -6.31 -4.56
N LYS A 36 35.01 -5.31 -5.14
CA LYS A 36 33.60 -4.99 -4.91
C LYS A 36 32.74 -5.88 -5.79
N THR A 37 31.96 -6.77 -5.18
CA THR A 37 31.01 -7.65 -5.87
C THR A 37 29.60 -7.18 -5.53
N ASN A 38 28.81 -6.89 -6.56
CA ASN A 38 27.39 -6.58 -6.38
C ASN A 38 26.60 -7.88 -6.29
N THR A 39 26.05 -8.17 -5.13
CA THR A 39 25.17 -9.30 -4.87
C THR A 39 23.75 -8.80 -4.64
N SER A 40 22.76 -9.68 -4.83
CA SER A 40 21.36 -9.36 -4.56
C SER A 40 20.91 -10.15 -3.34
N GLN A 41 20.50 -9.46 -2.29
CA GLN A 41 19.98 -10.05 -1.06
C GLN A 41 18.48 -10.16 -1.12
N VAL A 42 17.92 -11.34 -0.82
CA VAL A 42 16.47 -11.55 -0.70
C VAL A 42 16.02 -11.18 0.71
N VAL A 43 15.03 -10.32 0.76
CA VAL A 43 14.38 -9.87 2.01
C VAL A 43 12.98 -10.45 2.04
N VAL A 44 12.60 -11.04 3.17
CA VAL A 44 11.32 -11.73 3.34
C VAL A 44 10.54 -11.11 4.48
N LEU A 45 9.30 -10.73 4.20
CA LEU A 45 8.30 -10.43 5.21
C LEU A 45 7.53 -11.69 5.58
N ARG A 46 7.61 -12.07 6.85
CA ARG A 46 6.92 -13.24 7.38
C ARG A 46 5.45 -12.96 7.56
N LYS A 47 4.59 -13.92 7.19
CA LYS A 47 3.15 -13.84 7.52
C LYS A 47 2.95 -13.99 9.03
N PRO A 48 2.32 -13.02 9.72
CA PRO A 48 2.09 -13.10 11.15
C PRO A 48 1.12 -14.23 11.50
N ASN A 49 1.31 -14.81 12.69
CA ASN A 49 0.39 -15.74 13.31
C ASN A 49 -0.54 -15.00 14.30
N ARG A 50 -1.52 -15.71 14.86
CA ARG A 50 -2.49 -15.15 15.78
C ARG A 50 -1.82 -14.56 17.06
N SER A 51 -0.84 -15.25 17.61
CA SER A 51 -0.14 -14.77 18.80
C SER A 51 0.54 -13.41 18.56
N LEU A 52 1.17 -13.24 17.39
CA LEU A 52 1.76 -11.93 17.04
C LEU A 52 0.71 -10.83 16.88
N PHE A 53 -0.50 -11.15 16.42
CA PHE A 53 -1.58 -10.15 16.38
C PHE A 53 -2.03 -9.77 17.79
N ASP A 54 -2.18 -10.74 18.70
CA ASP A 54 -2.55 -10.50 20.10
C ASP A 54 -1.47 -9.63 20.80
N ASP A 55 -0.19 -9.92 20.55
CA ASP A 55 0.95 -9.14 21.07
C ASP A 55 0.96 -7.72 20.50
N ALA A 56 0.67 -7.54 19.20
CA ALA A 56 0.61 -6.23 18.57
C ALA A 56 -0.55 -5.37 19.08
N GLU A 57 -1.71 -6.00 19.34
CA GLU A 57 -2.88 -5.33 19.91
C GLU A 57 -2.56 -4.83 21.34
N LEU A 58 -1.95 -5.68 22.16
CA LEU A 58 -1.49 -5.29 23.48
C LEU A 58 -0.46 -4.16 23.43
N PHE A 59 0.52 -4.26 22.52
CA PHE A 59 1.53 -3.23 22.31
C PHE A 59 0.88 -1.89 21.93
N TYR A 60 -0.04 -1.89 20.97
CA TYR A 60 -0.79 -0.69 20.58
C TYR A 60 -1.52 -0.06 21.78
N GLY A 61 -2.26 -0.87 22.56
CA GLY A 61 -2.99 -0.40 23.74
C GLY A 61 -2.09 0.25 24.79
N VAL A 62 -0.92 -0.36 25.05
CA VAL A 62 0.09 0.21 25.97
C VAL A 62 0.60 1.55 25.44
N ARG A 63 1.00 1.64 24.16
CA ARG A 63 1.50 2.88 23.54
C ARG A 63 0.46 3.98 23.48
N LEU A 64 -0.80 3.63 23.23
CA LEU A 64 -1.92 4.56 23.31
C LEU A 64 -2.09 5.13 24.71
N SER A 65 -2.08 4.26 25.72
CA SER A 65 -2.19 4.66 27.13
C SER A 65 -1.03 5.58 27.57
N GLU A 66 0.19 5.25 27.17
CA GLU A 66 1.37 6.10 27.41
C GLU A 66 1.23 7.48 26.75
N GLY A 67 0.74 7.53 25.49
CA GLY A 67 0.49 8.80 24.80
C GLY A 67 -0.51 9.67 25.52
N ILE A 68 -1.63 9.09 25.98
CA ILE A 68 -2.65 9.81 26.75
C ILE A 68 -2.09 10.32 28.07
N LYS A 69 -1.34 9.47 28.81
CA LYS A 69 -0.68 9.88 30.06
C LYS A 69 0.35 10.98 29.87
N ALA A 70 1.00 11.03 28.72
CA ALA A 70 1.93 12.09 28.33
C ALA A 70 1.24 13.38 27.88
N GLY A 71 -0.10 13.45 27.92
CA GLY A 71 -0.88 14.63 27.58
C GLY A 71 -1.27 14.78 26.11
N LEU A 72 -1.05 13.75 25.27
CA LEU A 72 -1.51 13.78 23.89
C LEU A 72 -3.04 13.66 23.83
N LEU A 73 -3.64 14.48 22.97
CA LEU A 73 -5.07 14.43 22.74
C LEU A 73 -5.43 13.18 21.91
N THR A 74 -6.56 12.57 22.26
CA THR A 74 -7.18 11.57 21.38
C THR A 74 -7.85 12.24 20.19
N ARG A 75 -8.01 11.50 19.08
CA ARG A 75 -8.75 11.99 17.91
C ARG A 75 -10.14 12.51 18.26
N ALA A 76 -10.83 11.79 19.15
CA ALA A 76 -12.17 12.16 19.60
C ALA A 76 -12.17 13.50 20.37
N LEU A 77 -11.22 13.70 21.29
CA LEU A 77 -11.08 14.96 22.03
C LEU A 77 -10.68 16.11 21.11
N LEU A 78 -9.77 15.86 20.17
CA LEU A 78 -9.35 16.85 19.20
C LEU A 78 -10.52 17.27 18.30
N ALA A 79 -11.27 16.29 17.76
CA ALA A 79 -12.45 16.55 16.94
C ALA A 79 -13.53 17.35 17.72
N LYS A 80 -13.77 17.01 19.01
CA LYS A 80 -14.70 17.75 19.88
C LYS A 80 -14.24 19.17 20.13
N ARG A 81 -12.95 19.39 20.33
CA ARG A 81 -12.38 20.74 20.52
C ARG A 81 -12.60 21.60 19.28
N PHE A 82 -12.28 21.09 18.10
CA PHE A 82 -12.52 21.79 16.83
C PHE A 82 -14.01 21.99 16.54
N SER A 83 -14.88 21.05 16.92
CA SER A 83 -16.33 21.20 16.77
C SER A 83 -16.88 22.40 17.58
N ASN A 84 -16.33 22.64 18.78
CA ASN A 84 -16.72 23.78 19.61
C ASN A 84 -16.20 25.12 19.06
N ASP A 85 -15.10 25.10 18.31
CA ASP A 85 -14.46 26.28 17.71
C ASP A 85 -14.91 26.51 16.25
N GLY A 86 -16.04 25.91 15.81
CA GLY A 86 -16.59 26.05 14.45
C GLY A 86 -16.32 24.86 13.51
N GLY A 87 -15.70 23.81 14.02
CA GLY A 87 -15.35 22.60 13.26
C GLY A 87 -13.90 22.60 12.77
N ILE A 88 -13.47 21.43 12.28
CA ILE A 88 -12.12 21.26 11.69
C ILE A 88 -11.99 22.05 10.39
N LEU A 89 -13.11 22.16 9.67
CA LEU A 89 -13.23 22.88 8.41
C LEU A 89 -14.14 24.09 8.66
N SER A 90 -13.66 25.27 8.32
CA SER A 90 -14.50 26.45 8.23
C SER A 90 -15.59 26.25 7.17
N GLU A 91 -16.67 27.02 7.21
CA GLU A 91 -17.70 26.94 6.15
C GLU A 91 -17.12 27.34 4.79
N GLU A 92 -16.12 28.22 4.77
CA GLU A 92 -15.37 28.59 3.57
C GLU A 92 -14.55 27.41 3.04
N ASP A 93 -13.87 26.66 3.92
CA ASP A 93 -13.10 25.47 3.53
C ASP A 93 -13.99 24.34 3.01
N LYS A 94 -15.16 24.13 3.62
CA LYS A 94 -16.15 23.16 3.14
C LYS A 94 -16.66 23.52 1.75
N SER A 95 -16.96 24.80 1.53
CA SER A 95 -17.40 25.30 0.21
C SER A 95 -16.29 25.11 -0.81
N ARG A 96 -15.06 25.53 -0.49
CA ARG A 96 -13.90 25.39 -1.37
C ARG A 96 -13.63 23.93 -1.74
N TYR A 97 -13.72 23.02 -0.77
CA TYR A 97 -13.53 21.58 -1.00
C TYR A 97 -14.61 21.01 -1.94
N ALA A 98 -15.89 21.39 -1.70
CA ALA A 98 -16.98 21.00 -2.57
C ALA A 98 -16.82 21.55 -4.01
N ASP A 99 -16.40 22.81 -4.14
CA ASP A 99 -16.17 23.46 -5.43
C ASP A 99 -15.02 22.77 -6.22
N MET A 100 -13.94 22.38 -5.55
CA MET A 100 -12.85 21.62 -6.16
C MET A 100 -13.32 20.25 -6.68
N TYR A 101 -14.17 19.54 -5.92
CA TYR A 101 -14.73 18.26 -6.37
C TYR A 101 -15.69 18.43 -7.54
N LEU A 102 -16.56 19.43 -7.51
CA LEU A 102 -17.45 19.73 -8.63
C LEU A 102 -16.66 20.03 -9.90
N LYS A 103 -15.65 20.89 -9.79
CA LYS A 103 -14.78 21.24 -10.92
C LYS A 103 -14.04 20.02 -11.46
N LEU A 104 -13.51 19.16 -10.58
CA LEU A 104 -12.86 17.92 -11.00
C LEU A 104 -13.83 17.02 -11.78
N TYR A 105 -15.06 16.87 -11.29
CA TYR A 105 -16.09 16.06 -11.94
C TYR A 105 -16.46 16.62 -13.32
N GLU A 106 -16.63 17.93 -13.46
CA GLU A 106 -16.92 18.58 -14.75
C GLU A 106 -15.79 18.37 -15.77
N LEU A 107 -14.53 18.56 -15.33
CA LEU A 107 -13.36 18.35 -16.19
C LEU A 107 -13.24 16.88 -16.63
N GLN A 108 -13.51 15.93 -15.72
CA GLN A 108 -13.49 14.51 -16.04
C GLN A 108 -14.58 14.15 -17.07
N LEU A 109 -15.81 14.65 -16.92
CA LEU A 109 -16.88 14.44 -17.88
C LEU A 109 -16.52 14.99 -19.29
N GLU A 110 -15.89 16.16 -19.36
CA GLU A 110 -15.46 16.73 -20.62
C GLU A 110 -14.31 15.92 -21.25
N MET A 111 -13.37 15.47 -20.43
CA MET A 111 -12.28 14.61 -20.85
C MET A 111 -12.79 13.26 -21.39
N ASP A 112 -13.76 12.63 -20.71
CA ASP A 112 -14.36 11.37 -21.13
C ASP A 112 -15.08 11.51 -22.46
N ARG A 113 -15.81 12.63 -22.68
CA ARG A 113 -16.45 12.93 -23.97
C ARG A 113 -15.45 13.02 -25.11
N LEU A 114 -14.30 13.68 -24.89
CA LEU A 114 -13.25 13.78 -25.89
C LEU A 114 -12.50 12.47 -26.10
N THR A 115 -12.32 11.70 -25.04
CA THR A 115 -11.65 10.40 -25.08
C THR A 115 -12.50 9.36 -25.82
N ALA A 116 -13.82 9.42 -25.69
CA ALA A 116 -14.75 8.57 -26.46
C ALA A 116 -14.63 8.76 -27.97
N ILE A 117 -14.09 9.90 -28.43
CA ILE A 117 -13.77 10.11 -29.87
C ILE A 117 -12.41 9.42 -30.08
N GLY A 118 -12.40 8.37 -30.92
CA GLY A 118 -11.17 7.66 -31.25
C GLY A 118 -10.06 8.61 -31.72
N GLU A 119 -8.82 8.37 -31.35
CA GLU A 119 -7.66 9.25 -31.58
C GLU A 119 -7.54 9.70 -33.07
N SER A 120 -7.72 8.76 -34.00
CA SER A 120 -7.67 9.00 -35.44
C SER A 120 -8.81 9.90 -35.96
N LYS A 121 -9.87 10.10 -35.16
CA LYS A 121 -11.07 10.90 -35.55
C LYS A 121 -11.10 12.26 -34.85
N ARG A 122 -10.19 12.51 -33.91
CA ARG A 122 -10.07 13.79 -33.20
C ARG A 122 -9.52 14.87 -34.13
N THR A 123 -10.13 16.02 -34.12
CA THR A 123 -9.56 17.21 -34.71
C THR A 123 -8.37 17.72 -33.90
N LYS A 124 -7.47 18.47 -34.52
CA LYS A 124 -6.32 19.09 -33.87
C LYS A 124 -6.74 19.95 -32.64
N ALA A 125 -7.85 20.69 -32.78
CA ALA A 125 -8.40 21.49 -31.67
C ALA A 125 -8.88 20.61 -30.50
N GLN A 126 -9.52 19.48 -30.79
CA GLN A 126 -9.97 18.52 -29.76
C GLN A 126 -8.78 17.87 -29.02
N SER A 127 -7.70 17.54 -29.75
CA SER A 127 -6.49 17.01 -29.14
C SER A 127 -5.82 18.03 -28.21
N GLN A 128 -5.74 19.28 -28.63
CA GLN A 128 -5.22 20.37 -27.81
C GLN A 128 -6.08 20.60 -26.54
N LYS A 129 -7.40 20.60 -26.71
CA LYS A 129 -8.32 20.73 -25.57
C LYS A 129 -8.18 19.55 -24.59
N LEU A 130 -7.99 18.32 -25.08
CA LEU A 130 -7.78 17.16 -24.22
C LEU A 130 -6.48 17.30 -23.40
N THR A 131 -5.39 17.78 -24.02
CA THR A 131 -4.15 18.06 -23.28
C THR A 131 -4.35 19.09 -22.17
N GLN A 132 -5.05 20.19 -22.47
CA GLN A 132 -5.37 21.20 -21.46
C GLN A 132 -6.23 20.63 -20.31
N LEU A 133 -7.24 19.81 -20.63
CA LEU A 133 -8.09 19.17 -19.61
C LEU A 133 -7.28 18.22 -18.71
N ILE A 134 -6.31 17.47 -19.25
CA ILE A 134 -5.42 16.60 -18.48
C ILE A 134 -4.59 17.42 -17.50
N GLU A 135 -4.04 18.55 -17.97
CA GLU A 135 -3.27 19.47 -17.10
C GLU A 135 -4.15 20.05 -15.99
N GLU A 136 -5.36 20.56 -16.33
CA GLU A 136 -6.30 21.11 -15.35
C GLU A 136 -6.74 20.05 -14.32
N VAL A 137 -7.05 18.82 -14.75
CA VAL A 137 -7.39 17.70 -13.86
C VAL A 137 -6.23 17.39 -12.92
N THR A 138 -5.00 17.41 -13.43
CA THR A 138 -3.80 17.14 -12.62
C THR A 138 -3.61 18.21 -11.55
N ILE A 139 -3.80 19.49 -11.90
CA ILE A 139 -3.72 20.61 -10.95
C ILE A 139 -4.76 20.47 -9.85
N ILE A 140 -6.04 20.26 -10.21
CA ILE A 140 -7.12 20.14 -9.23
C ILE A 140 -6.94 18.93 -8.32
N LYS A 141 -6.50 17.77 -8.86
CA LYS A 141 -6.17 16.59 -8.04
C LYS A 141 -5.08 16.88 -7.03
N ARG A 142 -4.05 17.63 -7.44
CA ARG A 142 -2.98 18.04 -6.54
C ARG A 142 -3.50 18.98 -5.45
N GLU A 143 -4.29 20.01 -5.80
CA GLU A 143 -4.87 20.92 -4.82
C GLU A 143 -5.78 20.20 -3.81
N LEU A 144 -6.58 19.21 -4.26
CA LEU A 144 -7.38 18.36 -3.39
C LEU A 144 -6.49 17.53 -2.44
N THR A 145 -5.43 16.92 -2.97
CA THR A 145 -4.49 16.14 -2.17
C THR A 145 -3.81 17.02 -1.12
N ASP A 146 -3.33 18.21 -1.49
CA ASP A 146 -2.68 19.16 -0.59
C ASP A 146 -3.65 19.62 0.50
N PHE A 147 -4.91 19.87 0.15
CA PHE A 147 -5.95 20.24 1.11
C PHE A 147 -6.23 19.10 2.11
N GLU A 148 -6.39 17.86 1.61
CA GLU A 148 -6.63 16.68 2.45
C GLU A 148 -5.42 16.38 3.36
N MET A 149 -4.20 16.54 2.86
CA MET A 149 -2.97 16.38 3.66
C MET A 149 -2.88 17.44 4.76
N ALA A 150 -3.20 18.70 4.46
CA ALA A 150 -3.21 19.77 5.47
C ALA A 150 -4.20 19.46 6.60
N GLN A 151 -5.38 18.93 6.28
CA GLN A 151 -6.36 18.49 7.27
C GLN A 151 -5.90 17.24 8.05
N SER A 152 -5.24 16.29 7.37
CA SER A 152 -4.71 15.09 7.99
C SER A 152 -3.63 15.39 9.03
N SER A 153 -2.80 16.42 8.79
CA SER A 153 -1.71 16.83 9.69
C SER A 153 -2.21 17.22 11.10
N LEU A 154 -3.45 17.73 11.20
CA LEU A 154 -4.06 18.04 12.49
C LEU A 154 -4.17 16.83 13.42
N PHE A 155 -4.30 15.62 12.84
CA PHE A 155 -4.45 14.37 13.59
C PHE A 155 -3.11 13.61 13.79
N GLU A 156 -2.02 14.07 13.19
CA GLU A 156 -0.72 13.40 13.28
C GLU A 156 -0.18 13.35 14.72
N GLN A 157 -0.44 14.38 15.50
CA GLN A 157 0.01 14.49 16.89
C GLN A 157 -0.95 13.86 17.89
N THR A 158 -1.93 13.08 17.44
CA THR A 158 -2.85 12.37 18.35
C THR A 158 -2.21 11.15 18.98
N ALA A 159 -2.73 10.76 20.15
CA ALA A 159 -2.28 9.56 20.86
C ALA A 159 -2.41 8.30 20.00
N GLU A 160 -3.53 8.18 19.25
CA GLU A 160 -3.79 7.04 18.35
C GLU A 160 -2.80 6.99 17.19
N ASN A 161 -2.49 8.14 16.57
CA ASN A 161 -1.55 8.15 15.45
C ASN A 161 -0.14 7.80 15.89
N ARG A 162 0.29 8.34 17.03
CA ARG A 162 1.59 7.99 17.62
C ARG A 162 1.68 6.52 18.01
N ALA A 163 0.63 5.96 18.62
CA ALA A 163 0.56 4.54 18.94
C ALA A 163 0.61 3.67 17.67
N ARG A 164 -0.12 4.07 16.63
CA ARG A 164 -0.13 3.40 15.32
C ARG A 164 1.25 3.36 14.70
N ASN A 165 1.95 4.49 14.63
CA ASN A 165 3.28 4.55 14.02
C ASN A 165 4.29 3.68 14.77
N LYS A 166 4.24 3.66 16.11
CA LYS A 166 5.06 2.74 16.91
C LYS A 166 4.70 1.28 16.69
N THR A 167 3.43 0.97 16.43
CA THR A 167 2.99 -0.40 16.13
C THR A 167 3.42 -0.84 14.74
N ILE A 168 3.44 0.05 13.74
CA ILE A 168 4.01 -0.25 12.42
C ILE A 168 5.49 -0.60 12.56
N LEU A 169 6.26 0.20 13.30
CA LEU A 169 7.66 -0.09 13.59
C LEU A 169 7.82 -1.43 14.32
N TRP A 170 6.99 -1.71 15.34
CA TRP A 170 6.99 -3.00 16.02
C TRP A 170 6.79 -4.17 15.05
N TRP A 171 5.83 -4.06 14.12
CA TRP A 171 5.61 -5.06 13.08
C TRP A 171 6.82 -5.23 12.17
N THR A 172 7.45 -4.14 11.76
CA THR A 172 8.69 -4.15 10.96
C THR A 172 9.77 -4.97 11.67
N LEU A 173 9.98 -4.74 12.97
CA LEU A 173 10.96 -5.46 13.78
C LEU A 173 10.65 -6.96 13.95
N GLN A 174 9.38 -7.36 13.86
CA GLN A 174 8.95 -8.77 14.07
C GLN A 174 8.84 -9.57 12.77
N LEU A 175 8.58 -8.92 11.65
CA LEU A 175 8.27 -9.62 10.40
C LEU A 175 9.44 -9.71 9.41
N SER A 176 10.54 -9.01 9.66
CA SER A 176 11.64 -8.85 8.70
C SER A 176 12.70 -9.93 8.82
N TYR A 177 12.99 -10.60 7.71
CA TYR A 177 13.98 -11.68 7.60
C TYR A 177 14.81 -11.50 6.34
N LEU A 178 16.06 -11.96 6.39
CA LEU A 178 16.92 -12.16 5.22
C LEU A 178 16.93 -13.65 4.86
N GLU A 179 16.88 -13.96 3.56
CA GLU A 179 17.00 -15.32 3.05
C GLU A 179 18.39 -15.47 2.43
N ASP A 180 19.13 -16.47 2.88
CA ASP A 180 20.43 -16.81 2.30
C ASP A 180 20.28 -17.67 1.03
N GLU A 181 21.41 -18.02 0.37
CA GLU A 181 21.45 -18.83 -0.84
C GLU A 181 20.92 -20.25 -0.62
N GLU A 182 20.93 -20.76 0.62
CA GLU A 182 20.41 -22.06 1.00
C GLU A 182 18.90 -22.03 1.35
N GLY A 183 18.28 -20.84 1.31
CA GLY A 183 16.87 -20.64 1.68
C GLY A 183 16.63 -20.57 3.19
N THR A 184 17.69 -20.38 4.00
CA THR A 184 17.58 -20.23 5.43
C THR A 184 17.18 -18.79 5.76
N LEU A 185 16.19 -18.62 6.65
CA LEU A 185 15.69 -17.32 7.05
C LEU A 185 16.36 -16.86 8.36
N THR A 186 17.06 -15.75 8.29
CA THR A 186 17.67 -15.09 9.45
C THR A 186 16.90 -13.81 9.75
N ALA A 187 16.53 -13.58 11.02
CA ALA A 187 15.85 -12.35 11.40
C ALA A 187 16.77 -11.13 11.19
N VAL A 188 16.24 -10.05 10.61
CA VAL A 188 16.97 -8.77 10.49
C VAL A 188 17.27 -8.20 11.88
N PHE A 189 16.33 -8.38 12.81
CA PHE A 189 16.43 -7.95 14.19
C PHE A 189 16.38 -9.18 15.11
N PRO A 190 17.52 -9.87 15.31
CA PRO A 190 17.57 -11.14 16.05
C PRO A 190 17.51 -10.98 17.58
N GLN A 191 17.59 -9.74 18.11
CA GLN A 191 17.61 -9.43 19.52
C GLN A 191 16.32 -9.90 20.22
N ASP A 192 16.44 -10.13 21.53
CA ASP A 192 15.30 -10.49 22.37
C ASP A 192 14.51 -9.31 22.80
N GLY A 193 13.53 -8.88 22.80
CA GLY A 193 12.85 -7.69 23.32
C GLY A 193 12.72 -6.55 22.30
N TYR A 194 11.76 -5.71 22.57
CA TYR A 194 11.45 -4.57 21.69
C TYR A 194 12.55 -3.50 21.70
N ASN A 195 13.08 -3.18 22.87
CA ASN A 195 14.03 -2.07 23.01
C ASN A 195 15.37 -2.40 22.35
N GLU A 196 15.82 -3.65 22.47
CA GLU A 196 17.05 -4.14 21.87
C GLU A 196 16.94 -4.20 20.33
N LYS A 197 15.77 -4.62 19.82
CA LYS A 197 15.48 -4.56 18.38
C LYS A 197 15.42 -3.12 17.87
N LEU A 198 14.83 -2.23 18.65
CA LEU A 198 14.75 -0.81 18.31
C LEU A 198 16.13 -0.18 18.27
N ALA A 199 17.00 -0.47 19.27
CA ALA A 199 18.39 0.02 19.26
C ALA A 199 19.14 -0.43 17.98
N ARG A 200 18.93 -1.69 17.55
CA ARG A 200 19.53 -2.15 16.29
C ARG A 200 18.95 -1.43 15.07
N TYR A 201 17.64 -1.15 15.07
CA TYR A 201 16.99 -0.36 14.01
C TYR A 201 17.60 1.06 13.95
N ASP A 202 17.76 1.72 15.12
CA ASP A 202 18.34 3.07 15.21
C ASP A 202 19.80 3.06 14.72
N GLU A 203 20.61 2.05 15.09
CA GLU A 203 21.98 1.86 14.57
C GLU A 203 22.01 1.74 13.03
N MET A 204 21.06 0.99 12.45
CA MET A 204 20.98 0.83 10.99
C MET A 204 20.50 2.11 10.30
N GLU A 205 19.62 2.90 10.95
CA GLU A 205 19.15 4.19 10.41
C GLU A 205 20.27 5.25 10.45
N GLU A 206 21.19 5.18 11.44
CA GLU A 206 22.36 6.06 11.53
C GLU A 206 23.55 5.57 10.71
N SER A 207 23.47 4.38 10.13
CA SER A 207 24.54 3.76 9.35
C SER A 207 24.72 4.48 8.00
N GLU A 208 25.97 4.64 7.56
CA GLU A 208 26.32 5.12 6.21
C GLU A 208 26.24 3.99 5.14
N ASP A 209 25.83 2.78 5.53
CA ASP A 209 25.67 1.65 4.61
C ASP A 209 24.39 1.79 3.79
N SER A 210 24.53 2.04 2.51
CA SER A 210 23.43 2.18 1.57
C SER A 210 22.49 0.97 1.55
N PHE A 211 23.00 -0.24 1.84
CA PHE A 211 22.19 -1.45 1.96
C PHE A 211 21.27 -1.40 3.18
N GLU A 212 21.78 -0.98 4.35
CA GLU A 212 20.99 -0.87 5.57
C GLU A 212 19.93 0.23 5.45
N GLU A 213 20.27 1.38 4.85
CA GLU A 213 19.35 2.48 4.58
C GLU A 213 18.19 2.05 3.66
N GLU A 214 18.51 1.41 2.53
CA GLU A 214 17.50 0.90 1.58
C GLU A 214 16.64 -0.20 2.21
N LEU A 215 17.26 -1.10 3.00
CA LEU A 215 16.57 -2.18 3.69
C LEU A 215 15.51 -1.65 4.66
N ILE A 216 15.87 -0.72 5.54
CA ILE A 216 14.97 -0.13 6.52
C ILE A 216 13.83 0.62 5.83
N SER A 217 14.15 1.44 4.83
CA SER A 217 13.19 2.24 4.09
C SER A 217 12.13 1.36 3.41
N LYS A 218 12.58 0.34 2.67
CA LYS A 218 11.67 -0.61 1.98
C LYS A 218 10.84 -1.44 2.97
N LEU A 219 11.45 -1.93 4.06
CA LEU A 219 10.74 -2.69 5.09
C LEU A 219 9.62 -1.87 5.72
N LEU A 220 9.92 -0.64 6.15
CA LEU A 220 8.93 0.24 6.76
C LEU A 220 7.81 0.60 5.78
N TYR A 221 8.18 0.84 4.51
CA TYR A 221 7.23 1.14 3.44
C TYR A 221 6.22 0.00 3.25
N TYR A 222 6.68 -1.23 2.98
CA TYR A 222 5.80 -2.37 2.74
C TYR A 222 4.95 -2.74 3.95
N VAL A 223 5.54 -2.72 5.16
CA VAL A 223 4.80 -3.00 6.39
C VAL A 223 3.74 -1.95 6.67
N SER A 224 4.00 -0.67 6.36
CA SER A 224 3.03 0.41 6.50
C SER A 224 1.80 0.21 5.62
N PHE A 225 1.99 -0.13 4.34
CA PHE A 225 0.88 -0.40 3.42
C PHE A 225 0.08 -1.64 3.81
N TRP A 226 0.77 -2.70 4.25
CA TRP A 226 0.13 -3.89 4.76
C TRP A 226 -0.70 -3.59 6.01
N TYR A 227 -0.14 -2.87 6.99
CA TYR A 227 -0.80 -2.55 8.25
C TYR A 227 -2.08 -1.73 8.06
N VAL A 228 -2.10 -0.80 7.11
CA VAL A 228 -3.32 -0.01 6.79
C VAL A 228 -4.31 -0.76 5.90
N GLY A 229 -4.04 -2.02 5.56
CA GLY A 229 -4.94 -2.87 4.77
C GLY A 229 -5.00 -2.55 3.28
N LYS A 230 -4.07 -1.75 2.76
CA LYS A 230 -4.00 -1.43 1.32
C LYS A 230 -3.43 -2.57 0.49
N VAL A 231 -2.64 -3.44 1.11
CA VAL A 231 -1.94 -4.56 0.48
C VAL A 231 -2.15 -5.80 1.33
N ASN A 232 -2.76 -6.84 0.77
CA ASN A 232 -3.11 -8.07 1.50
C ASN A 232 -2.69 -9.35 0.77
N SER A 233 -2.41 -9.26 -0.52
CA SER A 233 -1.98 -10.37 -1.38
C SER A 233 -0.58 -10.12 -1.94
N GLU A 234 0.07 -11.19 -2.39
CA GLU A 234 1.37 -11.09 -3.08
C GLU A 234 1.28 -10.24 -4.36
N GLU A 235 0.15 -10.29 -5.05
CA GLU A 235 -0.11 -9.50 -6.25
C GLU A 235 -0.18 -7.99 -5.95
N ASP A 236 -0.82 -7.61 -4.83
CA ASP A 236 -0.87 -6.22 -4.39
C ASP A 236 0.53 -5.68 -4.07
N PHE A 237 1.37 -6.50 -3.40
CA PHE A 237 2.76 -6.13 -3.12
C PHE A 237 3.59 -5.98 -4.39
N LYS A 238 3.40 -6.87 -5.38
CA LYS A 238 4.10 -6.76 -6.68
C LYS A 238 3.70 -5.50 -7.42
N ARG A 239 2.42 -5.11 -7.39
CA ARG A 239 1.96 -3.85 -7.97
C ARG A 239 2.61 -2.66 -7.27
N LEU A 240 2.65 -2.67 -5.95
CA LEU A 240 3.31 -1.63 -5.16
C LEU A 240 4.82 -1.52 -5.47
N LEU A 241 5.49 -2.66 -5.68
CA LEU A 241 6.89 -2.71 -6.09
C LEU A 241 7.09 -2.06 -7.48
N MET A 242 6.23 -2.40 -8.46
CA MET A 242 6.28 -1.82 -9.80
C MET A 242 6.07 -0.30 -9.78
N GLU A 243 5.12 0.19 -8.98
CA GLU A 243 4.90 1.63 -8.80
C GLU A 243 6.14 2.34 -8.21
N THR A 244 6.84 1.68 -7.29
CA THR A 244 8.02 2.25 -6.61
C THR A 244 9.26 2.24 -7.49
N GLU A 245 9.45 1.20 -8.30
CA GLU A 245 10.63 1.03 -9.16
C GLU A 245 10.47 1.69 -10.54
N GLY A 246 9.30 2.31 -10.82
CA GLY A 246 9.06 3.07 -12.05
C GLY A 246 8.95 2.21 -13.31
N THR A 247 8.76 0.90 -13.15
CA THR A 247 8.49 -0.01 -14.27
C THR A 247 7.02 0.16 -14.65
N SER A 248 6.74 0.84 -15.76
CA SER A 248 5.40 0.96 -16.31
C SER A 248 4.86 -0.41 -16.72
N GLU A 249 3.57 -0.66 -16.51
CA GLU A 249 2.85 -1.90 -16.83
C GLU A 249 2.99 -2.38 -18.29
N GLU A 250 3.65 -1.62 -19.16
CA GLU A 250 3.81 -1.94 -20.60
C GLU A 250 4.83 -3.04 -20.89
N GLU A 251 5.70 -3.46 -19.94
CA GLU A 251 6.67 -4.54 -20.17
C GLU A 251 6.25 -5.92 -19.68
N ALA A 252 5.08 -6.08 -19.04
CA ALA A 252 4.63 -7.35 -18.45
C ALA A 252 3.71 -8.19 -19.37
N GLU A 253 3.31 -7.71 -20.56
CA GLU A 253 2.51 -8.45 -21.51
C GLU A 253 3.23 -8.67 -22.85
N GLU A 254 4.30 -9.45 -22.88
CA GLU A 254 4.64 -10.21 -24.10
C GLU A 254 3.88 -11.54 -24.06
N PRO A 255 2.90 -11.75 -24.96
CA PRO A 255 2.23 -13.04 -25.04
C PRO A 255 3.19 -14.06 -25.68
N LYS A 256 3.53 -15.10 -24.92
CA LYS A 256 4.12 -16.31 -25.49
C LYS A 256 3.25 -16.77 -26.65
N LYS A 257 3.76 -16.64 -27.86
CA LYS A 257 3.20 -17.26 -29.05
C LYS A 257 3.25 -18.78 -28.86
N GLU A 258 2.11 -19.36 -28.51
CA GLU A 258 1.88 -20.77 -28.74
C GLU A 258 1.53 -20.95 -30.22
N GLU A 259 2.31 -21.78 -30.91
CA GLU A 259 2.05 -22.21 -32.26
C GLU A 259 0.73 -22.99 -32.32
N PRO A 260 -0.14 -22.79 -33.32
CA PRO A 260 -1.41 -23.49 -33.42
C PRO A 260 -1.19 -24.93 -33.94
N LYS A 261 -1.45 -25.92 -33.10
CA LYS A 261 -1.72 -27.28 -33.56
C LYS A 261 -3.02 -27.32 -34.35
N LYS A 262 -2.89 -27.67 -35.62
CA LYS A 262 -4.02 -28.02 -36.50
C LYS A 262 -4.73 -29.24 -35.93
N GLU A 263 -5.98 -29.14 -35.59
CA GLU A 263 -6.93 -30.23 -35.53
C GLU A 263 -8.12 -29.94 -36.44
N GLU A 264 -8.46 -30.96 -37.28
CA GLU A 264 -9.49 -30.94 -38.29
C GLU A 264 -10.89 -30.95 -37.64
N PRO A 265 -11.94 -30.37 -38.32
CA PRO A 265 -13.28 -30.26 -37.75
C PRO A 265 -14.09 -31.54 -38.03
N LYS A 266 -14.56 -32.18 -36.97
CA LYS A 266 -15.68 -33.14 -37.05
C LYS A 266 -17.00 -32.40 -37.01
N LYS A 267 -17.75 -32.60 -38.09
CA LYS A 267 -19.17 -32.23 -38.21
C LYS A 267 -20.01 -33.04 -37.25
N GLU A 268 -20.83 -32.38 -36.46
CA GLU A 268 -22.05 -32.96 -35.87
C GLU A 268 -23.20 -31.97 -36.01
N GLU A 269 -24.35 -32.52 -36.44
CA GLU A 269 -25.60 -31.83 -36.80
C GLU A 269 -26.38 -31.35 -35.56
N PRO A 270 -27.23 -30.30 -35.70
CA PRO A 270 -27.97 -29.77 -34.57
C PRO A 270 -29.31 -30.48 -34.37
N LYS A 271 -29.57 -31.02 -33.19
CA LYS A 271 -30.89 -31.44 -32.71
C LYS A 271 -31.68 -30.23 -32.20
N LYS A 272 -32.83 -29.99 -32.84
CA LYS A 272 -33.90 -29.09 -32.41
C LYS A 272 -34.48 -29.60 -31.08
N GLU A 273 -34.59 -28.76 -30.09
CA GLU A 273 -35.50 -28.89 -28.95
C GLU A 273 -36.40 -27.64 -28.83
N GLU A 274 -37.71 -27.86 -28.72
CA GLU A 274 -38.77 -26.84 -28.66
C GLU A 274 -38.84 -26.17 -27.26
N PRO A 275 -39.31 -24.93 -27.16
CA PRO A 275 -39.38 -24.21 -25.90
C PRO A 275 -40.64 -24.55 -25.12
N LYS A 276 -40.50 -24.97 -23.86
CA LYS A 276 -41.57 -25.07 -22.86
C LYS A 276 -41.92 -23.68 -22.34
N LYS A 277 -43.21 -23.37 -22.46
CA LYS A 277 -43.86 -22.21 -21.84
C LYS A 277 -43.87 -22.34 -20.33
N GLU A 278 -43.36 -21.36 -19.61
CA GLU A 278 -43.60 -21.16 -18.18
C GLU A 278 -44.65 -20.08 -17.95
N GLU A 279 -45.59 -20.39 -17.07
CA GLU A 279 -46.67 -19.52 -16.62
C GLU A 279 -46.20 -18.47 -15.62
N PRO A 280 -46.86 -17.30 -15.51
CA PRO A 280 -46.41 -16.21 -14.62
C PRO A 280 -46.85 -16.46 -13.15
N PRO A 281 -46.02 -16.02 -12.16
CA PRO A 281 -46.38 -16.19 -10.75
C PRO A 281 -47.39 -15.14 -10.28
N LYS A 282 -48.29 -15.62 -9.41
CA LYS A 282 -49.39 -14.88 -8.78
C LYS A 282 -48.90 -13.81 -7.80
N GLU A 283 -49.50 -12.64 -7.90
CA GLU A 283 -49.39 -11.54 -6.94
C GLU A 283 -49.83 -11.93 -5.53
N VAL A 284 -48.99 -11.66 -4.56
CA VAL A 284 -49.34 -11.74 -3.12
C VAL A 284 -49.42 -10.31 -2.58
N LYS A 285 -50.64 -9.91 -2.20
CA LYS A 285 -50.92 -8.62 -1.55
C LYS A 285 -50.37 -8.58 -0.11
N PRO A 286 -49.78 -7.46 0.35
CA PRO A 286 -49.34 -7.34 1.72
C PRO A 286 -50.49 -7.01 2.67
N LYS A 287 -50.57 -7.75 3.80
CA LYS A 287 -51.45 -7.47 4.93
C LYS A 287 -50.91 -6.29 5.75
N VAL A 288 -51.75 -5.26 5.84
CA VAL A 288 -51.56 -4.12 6.75
C VAL A 288 -51.80 -4.60 8.19
N LYS A 289 -50.82 -4.45 9.07
CA LYS A 289 -51.02 -4.55 10.53
C LYS A 289 -51.22 -3.14 11.09
N GLN A 290 -52.40 -2.95 11.70
CA GLN A 290 -52.74 -1.76 12.46
C GLN A 290 -51.94 -1.74 13.77
N THR A 291 -51.37 -0.56 14.07
CA THR A 291 -50.83 -0.22 15.39
C THR A 291 -51.93 0.29 16.29
N PRO A 292 -51.96 -0.05 17.58
CA PRO A 292 -52.87 0.56 18.55
C PRO A 292 -52.29 1.87 19.08
N ASN A 293 -53.18 2.81 19.27
CA ASN A 293 -53.04 4.16 19.80
C ASN A 293 -52.75 4.12 21.32
N PRO A 294 -51.88 4.95 21.87
CA PRO A 294 -51.75 5.11 23.31
C PRO A 294 -52.43 6.42 23.76
N ASP A 295 -53.56 6.30 24.38
CA ASP A 295 -54.09 7.32 25.29
C ASP A 295 -54.86 6.63 26.42
N GLU A 296 -54.76 7.24 27.61
CA GLU A 296 -55.37 6.88 28.92
C GLU A 296 -54.53 5.93 29.81
N GLU A 297 -53.78 6.47 30.78
CA GLU A 297 -54.39 6.74 32.10
C GLU A 297 -53.47 7.62 32.99
N LYS A 298 -54.13 8.59 33.53
CA LYS A 298 -53.70 9.38 34.68
C LYS A 298 -53.96 8.63 35.99
N SER A 299 -53.25 9.04 37.01
CA SER A 299 -53.50 8.98 38.45
C SER A 299 -53.04 7.71 39.20
N GLY A 300 -52.21 7.99 40.17
CA GLY A 300 -51.75 7.14 41.24
C GLY A 300 -50.41 7.59 41.76
#